data_8e6b15dbcb82da72987620f170834c18
#
_entry.id   8e6b15dbcb82da72987620f170834c18
#
_cell.length_a   1.000
_cell.length_b   1.000
_cell.length_c   1.000
_cell.angle_alpha   90.00
_cell.angle_beta   90.00
_cell.angle_gamma   90.00
#
_symmetry.space_group_name_H-M   'P 1'
#
loop_
_entity.id
_entity.type
_entity.pdbx_description
1 polymer ?
#
loop_
_entity_poly.entity_id
_entity_poly.type
_entity_poly.pdbx_seq_one_letter_code
_entity_poly.pdbx_strand_id
1 'polypeptide(L)'
;MMMKKENTCDTRRDMVGVGLRDKHYGDMSRICSSVDFVEVHAENFFVEGGPALYLLERVRERVPVSLHATSLGLGGDRLTSTDLDDLERLVNRISPILVSDHACFSWTRHGSVLIHGGDLLPLAFNGHALDALCMNVDSVQQRLGRQLLIENLSSYLTPPGTTMREFEFLQKMCERTGAGLLLDINNIYVNAVNRNESSPLTAVQAILDGITGKLVQEFHLAGSSPRQKGALLVDDHGAEVPEAVWKAYRYAISTIGVRPTLVEWDTQLPVCEVLLDQANKAGTEMEMCNG
;
A
#
# COMPACT_ATOMS: atom_id res chain seq x y z
N MET A 1 30.03 -17.42 16.91
CA MET A 1 29.58 -16.04 17.14
C MET A 1 29.41 -15.41 15.77
N MET A 2 28.27 -15.65 15.11
CA MET A 2 27.95 -15.10 13.79
C MET A 2 27.35 -13.71 13.98
N MET A 3 28.06 -12.70 13.49
CA MET A 3 27.53 -11.34 13.42
C MET A 3 26.31 -11.32 12.52
N LYS A 4 25.14 -11.02 13.08
CA LYS A 4 23.96 -10.63 12.30
C LYS A 4 24.33 -9.36 11.54
N LYS A 5 24.35 -9.43 10.20
CA LYS A 5 24.31 -8.24 9.36
C LYS A 5 22.97 -7.56 9.62
N GLU A 6 22.98 -6.43 10.28
CA GLU A 6 21.87 -5.50 10.28
C GLU A 6 21.73 -4.97 8.83
N ASN A 7 20.81 -5.53 8.09
CA ASN A 7 20.33 -4.95 6.83
C ASN A 7 19.24 -3.90 7.18
N THR A 8 19.62 -2.84 7.86
CA THR A 8 18.85 -1.61 7.84
C THR A 8 19.16 -0.92 6.51
N CYS A 9 18.36 -1.20 5.47
CA CYS A 9 18.24 -0.28 4.37
C CYS A 9 17.61 0.99 4.98
N ASP A 10 18.42 2.00 5.21
CA ASP A 10 17.99 3.31 5.71
C ASP A 10 17.20 3.96 4.56
N THR A 11 15.88 3.71 4.57
CA THR A 11 14.97 4.27 3.56
C THR A 11 14.88 5.77 3.85
N ARG A 12 15.43 6.59 2.94
CA ARG A 12 15.27 8.04 3.05
C ARG A 12 13.78 8.37 3.07
N ARG A 13 13.37 9.31 3.91
CA ARG A 13 11.96 9.68 4.06
C ARG A 13 11.42 10.49 2.89
N ASP A 14 12.28 11.13 2.13
CA ASP A 14 11.97 12.03 1.01
C ASP A 14 11.99 11.32 -0.36
N MET A 15 11.77 10.01 -0.41
CA MET A 15 11.74 9.23 -1.65
C MET A 15 10.38 9.34 -2.33
N VAL A 16 10.40 9.49 -3.65
CA VAL A 16 9.20 9.43 -4.50
C VAL A 16 9.30 8.26 -5.47
N GLY A 17 8.25 7.47 -5.55
CA GLY A 17 8.14 6.31 -6.42
C GLY A 17 6.88 6.33 -7.29
N VAL A 18 6.85 5.39 -8.23
CA VAL A 18 5.67 5.12 -9.06
C VAL A 18 5.38 3.62 -9.12
N GLY A 19 4.11 3.27 -9.25
CA GLY A 19 3.70 1.92 -9.59
C GLY A 19 4.17 1.55 -11.00
N LEU A 20 5.03 0.53 -11.11
CA LEU A 20 5.52 0.03 -12.39
C LEU A 20 4.57 -1.05 -12.91
N ARG A 21 3.86 -0.74 -13.99
CA ARG A 21 2.90 -1.64 -14.64
C ARG A 21 3.39 -2.02 -16.04
N ASP A 22 2.85 -3.07 -16.63
CA ASP A 22 3.30 -3.67 -17.90
C ASP A 22 3.38 -2.67 -19.08
N LYS A 23 2.40 -1.77 -19.17
CA LYS A 23 2.38 -0.72 -20.18
C LYS A 23 3.65 0.15 -20.18
N HIS A 24 4.28 0.30 -19.01
CA HIS A 24 5.44 1.17 -18.81
C HIS A 24 6.78 0.47 -19.01
N TYR A 25 6.79 -0.84 -19.31
CA TYR A 25 8.04 -1.59 -19.46
C TYR A 25 8.93 -1.07 -20.61
N GLY A 26 8.30 -0.50 -21.67
CA GLY A 26 9.04 0.17 -22.74
C GLY A 26 9.80 1.44 -22.31
N ASP A 27 9.28 2.12 -21.27
CA ASP A 27 9.81 3.37 -20.73
C ASP A 27 10.66 3.18 -19.47
N MET A 28 10.94 1.92 -19.09
CA MET A 28 11.61 1.56 -17.85
C MET A 28 12.90 2.35 -17.59
N SER A 29 13.71 2.58 -18.64
CA SER A 29 14.97 3.31 -18.50
C SER A 29 14.76 4.75 -18.06
N ARG A 30 13.72 5.39 -18.56
CA ARG A 30 13.32 6.75 -18.22
C ARG A 30 12.75 6.80 -16.80
N ILE A 31 11.85 5.87 -16.48
CA ILE A 31 11.26 5.79 -15.12
C ILE A 31 12.36 5.62 -14.08
N CYS A 32 13.23 4.62 -14.23
CA CYS A 32 14.33 4.36 -13.28
C CYS A 32 15.32 5.52 -13.10
N SER A 33 15.38 6.46 -14.04
CA SER A 33 16.23 7.66 -13.93
C SER A 33 15.51 8.88 -13.37
N SER A 34 14.19 8.80 -13.19
CA SER A 34 13.33 9.93 -12.82
C SER A 34 12.68 9.80 -11.46
N VAL A 35 12.75 8.62 -10.81
CA VAL A 35 12.16 8.36 -9.51
C VAL A 35 13.16 7.72 -8.55
N ASP A 36 12.90 7.78 -7.25
CA ASP A 36 13.77 7.20 -6.22
C ASP A 36 13.52 5.71 -6.00
N PHE A 37 12.32 5.22 -6.31
CA PHE A 37 11.97 3.79 -6.26
C PHE A 37 10.81 3.48 -7.20
N VAL A 38 10.60 2.19 -7.47
CA VAL A 38 9.39 1.72 -8.14
C VAL A 38 8.73 0.66 -7.29
N GLU A 39 7.40 0.54 -7.43
CA GLU A 39 6.65 -0.53 -6.80
C GLU A 39 6.00 -1.44 -7.83
N VAL A 40 5.96 -2.73 -7.50
CA VAL A 40 5.29 -3.74 -8.31
C VAL A 40 4.36 -4.59 -7.43
N HIS A 41 3.27 -5.09 -8.02
CA HIS A 41 2.45 -6.12 -7.39
C HIS A 41 3.24 -7.42 -7.36
N ALA A 42 3.46 -7.95 -6.16
CA ALA A 42 4.34 -9.10 -5.93
C ALA A 42 3.88 -10.35 -6.69
N GLU A 43 2.57 -10.57 -6.76
CA GLU A 43 1.94 -11.74 -7.37
C GLU A 43 2.25 -11.88 -8.86
N ASN A 44 2.48 -10.77 -9.57
CA ASN A 44 2.87 -10.78 -10.97
C ASN A 44 4.24 -11.43 -11.22
N PHE A 45 5.01 -11.64 -10.14
CA PHE A 45 6.37 -12.16 -10.18
C PHE A 45 6.54 -13.47 -9.38
N PHE A 46 5.45 -14.11 -8.98
CA PHE A 46 5.45 -15.42 -8.33
C PHE A 46 5.71 -16.55 -9.35
N VAL A 47 6.84 -16.42 -10.03
CA VAL A 47 7.30 -17.35 -11.07
C VAL A 47 8.76 -17.73 -10.80
N GLU A 48 9.17 -18.91 -11.25
CA GLU A 48 10.56 -19.35 -11.08
C GLU A 48 11.55 -18.65 -12.01
N GLY A 49 11.06 -18.10 -13.13
CA GLY A 49 11.86 -17.39 -14.13
C GLY A 49 10.98 -16.78 -15.23
N GLY A 50 11.63 -16.36 -16.30
CA GLY A 50 10.94 -15.79 -17.47
C GLY A 50 11.13 -14.27 -17.63
N PRO A 51 10.54 -13.69 -18.70
CA PRO A 51 10.80 -12.30 -19.08
C PRO A 51 10.42 -11.27 -18.01
N ALA A 52 9.29 -11.46 -17.30
CA ALA A 52 8.83 -10.53 -16.29
C ALA A 52 9.80 -10.44 -15.11
N LEU A 53 10.20 -11.59 -14.57
CA LEU A 53 11.14 -11.62 -13.44
C LEU A 53 12.54 -11.13 -13.84
N TYR A 54 13.02 -11.49 -15.05
CA TYR A 54 14.26 -10.94 -15.59
C TYR A 54 14.21 -9.41 -15.70
N LEU A 55 13.07 -8.85 -16.16
CA LEU A 55 12.86 -7.42 -16.23
C LEU A 55 12.94 -6.78 -14.83
N LEU A 56 12.25 -7.35 -13.85
CA LEU A 56 12.27 -6.84 -12.47
C LEU A 56 13.67 -6.83 -11.87
N GLU A 57 14.47 -7.85 -12.13
CA GLU A 57 15.89 -7.89 -11.73
C GLU A 57 16.69 -6.75 -12.36
N ARG A 58 16.45 -6.48 -13.65
CA ARG A 58 17.12 -5.35 -14.36
C ARG A 58 16.67 -3.99 -13.82
N VAL A 59 15.42 -3.86 -13.42
CA VAL A 59 14.90 -2.67 -12.71
C VAL A 59 15.64 -2.50 -11.40
N ARG A 60 15.70 -3.58 -10.59
CA ARG A 60 16.33 -3.58 -9.27
C ARG A 60 17.81 -3.20 -9.29
N GLU A 61 18.53 -3.46 -10.40
CA GLU A 61 19.92 -3.02 -10.58
C GLU A 61 20.07 -1.50 -10.72
N ARG A 62 18.99 -0.77 -11.05
CA ARG A 62 19.00 0.66 -11.39
C ARG A 62 18.31 1.52 -10.33
N VAL A 63 17.25 1.02 -9.73
CA VAL A 63 16.42 1.75 -8.78
C VAL A 63 15.93 0.78 -7.71
N PRO A 64 15.79 1.20 -6.45
CA PRO A 64 15.15 0.41 -5.41
C PRO A 64 13.75 -0.06 -5.82
N VAL A 65 13.35 -1.24 -5.34
CA VAL A 65 12.02 -1.82 -5.59
C VAL A 65 11.28 -1.98 -4.29
N SER A 66 10.03 -1.53 -4.24
CA SER A 66 9.01 -1.93 -3.25
C SER A 66 8.19 -3.10 -3.80
N LEU A 67 7.82 -4.04 -2.95
CA LEU A 67 6.91 -5.14 -3.26
C LEU A 67 5.59 -4.93 -2.52
N HIS A 68 4.53 -4.71 -3.28
CA HIS A 68 3.17 -4.62 -2.75
C HIS A 68 2.44 -5.92 -3.04
N ALA A 69 2.12 -6.68 -1.98
CA ALA A 69 1.30 -7.88 -2.11
C ALA A 69 -0.18 -7.50 -2.00
N THR A 70 -1.03 -8.22 -2.73
CA THR A 70 -2.46 -7.91 -2.82
C THR A 70 -3.33 -9.14 -2.52
N SER A 71 -2.72 -10.27 -2.24
CA SER A 71 -3.45 -11.54 -2.19
C SER A 71 -3.28 -12.36 -0.90
N LEU A 72 -2.50 -11.91 0.08
CA LEU A 72 -2.34 -12.69 1.32
C LEU A 72 -3.64 -12.77 2.11
N GLY A 73 -4.49 -11.73 2.05
CA GLY A 73 -5.76 -11.73 2.77
C GLY A 73 -5.56 -11.83 4.29
N LEU A 74 -4.67 -10.98 4.82
CA LEU A 74 -4.13 -11.03 6.19
C LEU A 74 -5.19 -11.09 7.30
N GLY A 75 -6.39 -10.58 7.06
CA GLY A 75 -7.50 -10.62 8.02
C GLY A 75 -8.37 -11.87 7.94
N GLY A 76 -8.06 -12.79 7.04
CA GLY A 76 -8.77 -14.05 6.85
C GLY A 76 -8.29 -15.19 7.73
N ASP A 77 -8.38 -16.41 7.20
CA ASP A 77 -7.89 -17.62 7.85
C ASP A 77 -6.37 -17.54 8.11
N ARG A 78 -5.90 -18.35 9.05
CA ARG A 78 -4.47 -18.43 9.36
C ARG A 78 -3.67 -18.87 8.14
N LEU A 79 -2.67 -18.05 7.78
CA LEU A 79 -1.72 -18.35 6.71
C LEU A 79 -0.88 -19.58 7.06
N THR A 80 -0.64 -20.42 6.07
CA THR A 80 0.28 -21.56 6.16
C THR A 80 1.66 -21.18 5.62
N SER A 81 2.65 -22.03 5.88
CA SER A 81 4.00 -21.78 5.33
C SER A 81 4.02 -21.75 3.80
N THR A 82 3.18 -22.56 3.15
CA THR A 82 3.10 -22.63 1.69
C THR A 82 2.47 -21.36 1.06
N ASP A 83 1.60 -20.64 1.78
CA ASP A 83 1.02 -19.40 1.31
C ASP A 83 2.07 -18.27 1.20
N LEU A 84 3.20 -18.43 1.90
CA LEU A 84 4.29 -17.46 1.97
C LEU A 84 5.52 -17.82 1.12
N ASP A 85 5.57 -19.02 0.56
CA ASP A 85 6.77 -19.52 -0.15
C ASP A 85 7.15 -18.65 -1.35
N ASP A 86 6.16 -18.22 -2.13
CA ASP A 86 6.38 -17.39 -3.31
C ASP A 86 6.84 -15.98 -2.95
N LEU A 87 6.19 -15.37 -1.95
CA LEU A 87 6.58 -14.04 -1.48
C LEU A 87 7.98 -14.05 -0.86
N GLU A 88 8.30 -15.03 -0.02
CA GLU A 88 9.65 -15.17 0.56
C GLU A 88 10.71 -15.34 -0.54
N ARG A 89 10.45 -16.19 -1.53
CA ARG A 89 11.36 -16.38 -2.67
C ARG A 89 11.61 -15.09 -3.41
N LEU A 90 10.55 -14.33 -3.70
CA LEU A 90 10.65 -13.04 -4.38
C LEU A 90 11.39 -12.00 -3.53
N VAL A 91 11.07 -11.89 -2.25
CA VAL A 91 11.73 -10.98 -1.30
C VAL A 91 13.23 -11.28 -1.21
N ASN A 92 13.60 -12.56 -1.10
CA ASN A 92 15.01 -12.96 -1.06
C ASN A 92 15.75 -12.65 -2.37
N ARG A 93 15.06 -12.74 -3.52
CA ARG A 93 15.64 -12.50 -4.84
C ARG A 93 15.80 -11.02 -5.14
N ILE A 94 14.81 -10.21 -4.84
CA ILE A 94 14.77 -8.79 -5.16
C ILE A 94 15.41 -7.93 -4.07
N SER A 95 15.37 -8.37 -2.81
CA SER A 95 15.78 -7.57 -1.64
C SER A 95 15.14 -6.18 -1.65
N PRO A 96 13.79 -6.12 -1.60
CA PRO A 96 13.04 -4.87 -1.74
C PRO A 96 13.32 -3.91 -0.58
N ILE A 97 13.10 -2.61 -0.80
CA ILE A 97 13.20 -1.60 0.28
C ILE A 97 12.00 -1.68 1.22
N LEU A 98 10.80 -1.89 0.69
CA LEU A 98 9.54 -2.02 1.43
C LEU A 98 8.81 -3.28 0.98
N VAL A 99 7.99 -3.83 1.86
CA VAL A 99 7.03 -4.90 1.57
C VAL A 99 5.73 -4.54 2.25
N SER A 100 4.62 -4.56 1.52
CA SER A 100 3.30 -4.18 2.02
C SER A 100 2.21 -5.18 1.59
N ASP A 101 1.09 -5.15 2.30
CA ASP A 101 -0.18 -5.79 1.94
C ASP A 101 -1.33 -5.08 2.68
N HIS A 102 -2.56 -5.40 2.35
CA HIS A 102 -3.77 -4.73 2.83
C HIS A 102 -4.34 -5.30 4.13
N ALA A 103 -5.01 -4.43 4.89
CA ALA A 103 -5.84 -4.85 6.03
C ALA A 103 -7.20 -5.39 5.55
N CYS A 104 -7.19 -6.49 4.84
CA CYS A 104 -8.37 -7.09 4.20
C CYS A 104 -8.45 -8.60 4.42
N PHE A 105 -9.57 -9.19 4.03
CA PHE A 105 -9.63 -10.60 3.73
C PHE A 105 -10.00 -10.79 2.25
N SER A 106 -9.37 -11.77 1.59
CA SER A 106 -9.64 -12.11 0.19
C SER A 106 -10.04 -13.57 0.03
N TRP A 107 -9.71 -14.38 1.04
CA TRP A 107 -9.90 -15.82 1.02
C TRP A 107 -10.75 -16.28 2.19
N THR A 108 -11.61 -17.27 1.95
CA THR A 108 -12.36 -17.99 2.99
C THR A 108 -12.46 -19.47 2.64
N ARG A 109 -12.66 -20.31 3.67
CA ARG A 109 -12.88 -21.75 3.48
C ARG A 109 -14.33 -22.10 3.69
N HIS A 110 -14.87 -22.89 2.75
CA HIS A 110 -16.14 -23.55 2.92
C HIS A 110 -15.90 -25.06 2.84
N GLY A 111 -15.86 -25.73 3.99
CA GLY A 111 -15.37 -27.10 4.09
C GLY A 111 -13.91 -27.23 3.66
N SER A 112 -13.63 -28.06 2.67
CA SER A 112 -12.28 -28.24 2.10
C SER A 112 -11.98 -27.27 0.93
N VAL A 113 -12.95 -26.47 0.51
CA VAL A 113 -12.80 -25.58 -0.65
C VAL A 113 -12.33 -24.21 -0.18
N LEU A 114 -11.23 -23.72 -0.76
CA LEU A 114 -10.77 -22.35 -0.61
C LEU A 114 -11.44 -21.48 -1.67
N ILE A 115 -12.09 -20.42 -1.25
CA ILE A 115 -12.85 -19.50 -2.11
C ILE A 115 -12.20 -18.13 -2.03
N HIS A 116 -11.88 -17.54 -3.19
CA HIS A 116 -11.46 -16.15 -3.30
C HIS A 116 -12.68 -15.24 -3.48
N GLY A 117 -12.73 -14.15 -2.72
CA GLY A 117 -13.84 -13.20 -2.75
C GLY A 117 -13.92 -12.35 -4.02
N GLY A 118 -12.89 -12.37 -4.85
CA GLY A 118 -12.80 -11.59 -6.10
C GLY A 118 -12.39 -10.14 -5.88
N ASP A 119 -12.18 -9.73 -4.64
CA ASP A 119 -11.82 -8.36 -4.24
C ASP A 119 -11.11 -8.35 -2.88
N LEU A 120 -10.59 -7.19 -2.48
CA LEU A 120 -10.10 -6.89 -1.15
C LEU A 120 -11.30 -6.55 -0.27
N LEU A 121 -11.72 -7.47 0.59
CA LEU A 121 -12.93 -7.31 1.39
C LEU A 121 -12.61 -6.69 2.76
N PRO A 122 -13.41 -5.71 3.22
CA PRO A 122 -13.15 -5.03 4.48
C PRO A 122 -13.36 -5.92 5.70
N LEU A 123 -12.55 -5.73 6.73
CA LEU A 123 -12.65 -6.41 8.01
C LEU A 123 -13.74 -5.78 8.90
N ALA A 124 -14.39 -6.59 9.73
CA ALA A 124 -15.13 -6.08 10.87
C ALA A 124 -14.12 -5.60 11.93
N PHE A 125 -13.93 -4.31 12.09
CA PHE A 125 -12.97 -3.75 13.04
C PHE A 125 -13.40 -4.00 14.49
N ASN A 126 -13.00 -5.16 15.02
CA ASN A 126 -13.27 -5.62 16.38
C ASN A 126 -12.08 -6.43 16.91
N GLY A 127 -12.15 -6.85 18.18
CA GLY A 127 -11.06 -7.56 18.83
C GLY A 127 -10.71 -8.90 18.17
N HIS A 128 -11.71 -9.64 17.68
CA HIS A 128 -11.50 -10.94 17.03
C HIS A 128 -10.76 -10.81 15.70
N ALA A 129 -11.20 -9.88 14.85
CA ALA A 129 -10.52 -9.60 13.58
C ALA A 129 -9.11 -9.01 13.80
N LEU A 130 -8.93 -8.21 14.87
CA LEU A 130 -7.60 -7.72 15.26
C LEU A 130 -6.65 -8.86 15.64
N ASP A 131 -7.13 -9.84 16.39
CA ASP A 131 -6.31 -11.00 16.77
C ASP A 131 -5.91 -11.83 15.55
N ALA A 132 -6.84 -12.06 14.62
CA ALA A 132 -6.55 -12.77 13.37
C ALA A 132 -5.53 -12.02 12.51
N LEU A 133 -5.73 -10.71 12.30
CA LEU A 133 -4.81 -9.87 11.53
C LEU A 133 -3.40 -9.86 12.15
N CYS A 134 -3.29 -9.63 13.47
CA CYS A 134 -2.01 -9.64 14.16
C CYS A 134 -1.27 -10.99 14.02
N MET A 135 -1.98 -12.09 14.16
CA MET A 135 -1.39 -13.44 14.03
C MET A 135 -0.80 -13.65 12.62
N ASN A 136 -1.52 -13.24 11.57
CA ASN A 136 -1.03 -13.38 10.20
C ASN A 136 0.11 -12.41 9.89
N VAL A 137 0.02 -11.15 10.32
CA VAL A 137 1.10 -10.16 10.19
C VAL A 137 2.39 -10.64 10.86
N ASP A 138 2.30 -11.16 12.09
CA ASP A 138 3.46 -11.74 12.79
C ASP A 138 4.04 -12.92 12.02
N SER A 139 3.19 -13.80 11.46
CA SER A 139 3.64 -14.95 10.66
C SER A 139 4.42 -14.51 9.42
N VAL A 140 3.92 -13.48 8.70
CA VAL A 140 4.60 -12.91 7.54
C VAL A 140 5.93 -12.27 7.95
N GLN A 141 5.94 -11.42 8.98
CA GLN A 141 7.17 -10.74 9.44
C GLN A 141 8.24 -11.74 9.92
N GLN A 142 7.83 -12.79 10.64
CA GLN A 142 8.74 -13.85 11.07
C GLN A 142 9.31 -14.61 9.88
N ARG A 143 8.49 -14.93 8.89
CA ARG A 143 8.93 -15.62 7.67
C ARG A 143 9.90 -14.81 6.85
N LEU A 144 9.59 -13.52 6.64
CA LEU A 144 10.40 -12.63 5.81
C LEU A 144 11.61 -12.04 6.56
N GLY A 145 11.64 -12.12 7.90
CA GLY A 145 12.68 -11.53 8.74
C GLY A 145 12.74 -10.00 8.66
N ARG A 146 11.61 -9.33 8.36
CA ARG A 146 11.52 -7.88 8.17
C ARG A 146 10.15 -7.33 8.52
N GLN A 147 10.06 -6.02 8.69
CA GLN A 147 8.81 -5.31 8.88
C GLN A 147 7.94 -5.41 7.63
N LEU A 148 6.63 -5.59 7.84
CA LEU A 148 5.57 -5.48 6.84
C LEU A 148 4.83 -4.17 7.04
N LEU A 149 4.44 -3.52 5.96
CA LEU A 149 3.55 -2.37 5.99
C LEU A 149 2.12 -2.82 5.70
N ILE A 150 1.17 -2.27 6.45
CA ILE A 150 -0.25 -2.64 6.30
C ILE A 150 -1.02 -1.42 5.82
N GLU A 151 -1.68 -1.60 4.70
CA GLU A 151 -2.44 -0.56 4.03
C GLU A 151 -3.89 -0.50 4.50
N ASN A 152 -4.41 0.73 4.68
CA ASN A 152 -5.82 0.99 4.86
C ASN A 152 -6.60 0.80 3.56
N LEU A 153 -7.85 0.36 3.66
CA LEU A 153 -8.66 -0.05 2.52
C LEU A 153 -9.75 0.98 2.19
N SER A 154 -10.08 1.13 0.91
CA SER A 154 -11.36 1.71 0.53
C SER A 154 -12.50 0.71 0.85
N SER A 155 -13.56 1.19 1.50
CA SER A 155 -14.65 0.33 1.96
C SER A 155 -16.02 0.91 1.61
N TYR A 156 -16.80 0.15 0.85
CA TYR A 156 -18.13 0.55 0.38
C TYR A 156 -19.24 0.16 1.36
N LEU A 157 -18.90 -0.57 2.41
CA LEU A 157 -19.83 -1.00 3.46
C LEU A 157 -19.10 -1.11 4.80
N THR A 158 -19.85 -1.00 5.87
CA THR A 158 -19.33 -1.30 7.22
C THR A 158 -19.73 -2.73 7.58
N PRO A 159 -18.77 -3.65 7.74
CA PRO A 159 -19.08 -5.03 8.11
C PRO A 159 -19.81 -5.12 9.45
N PRO A 160 -20.82 -6.01 9.58
CA PRO A 160 -21.47 -6.27 10.86
C PRO A 160 -20.48 -6.66 11.95
N GLY A 161 -20.70 -6.21 13.17
CA GLY A 161 -19.83 -6.50 14.30
C GLY A 161 -18.61 -5.57 14.43
N THR A 162 -18.51 -4.53 13.61
CA THR A 162 -17.52 -3.45 13.78
C THR A 162 -17.80 -2.70 15.08
N THR A 163 -16.79 -2.56 15.96
CA THR A 163 -16.88 -1.94 17.29
C THR A 163 -15.85 -0.85 17.53
N MET A 164 -14.92 -0.65 16.63
CA MET A 164 -13.90 0.40 16.70
C MET A 164 -13.69 1.06 15.34
N ARG A 165 -13.00 2.21 15.32
CA ARG A 165 -12.65 2.91 14.08
C ARG A 165 -11.49 2.22 13.39
N GLU A 166 -11.42 2.32 12.05
CA GLU A 166 -10.37 1.72 11.23
C GLU A 166 -8.96 2.08 11.72
N PHE A 167 -8.65 3.36 11.88
CA PHE A 167 -7.29 3.75 12.29
C PHE A 167 -6.97 3.45 13.75
N GLU A 168 -7.95 3.34 14.62
CA GLU A 168 -7.76 2.77 15.97
C GLU A 168 -7.39 1.29 15.89
N PHE A 169 -8.06 0.53 15.01
CA PHE A 169 -7.79 -0.88 14.77
C PHE A 169 -6.38 -1.08 14.19
N LEU A 170 -6.02 -0.33 13.15
CA LEU A 170 -4.71 -0.42 12.50
C LEU A 170 -3.56 -0.01 13.43
N GLN A 171 -3.73 1.04 14.23
CA GLN A 171 -2.72 1.44 15.22
C GLN A 171 -2.49 0.37 16.29
N LYS A 172 -3.58 -0.24 16.80
CA LYS A 172 -3.46 -1.36 17.73
C LYS A 172 -2.76 -2.56 17.11
N MET A 173 -3.00 -2.85 15.84
CA MET A 173 -2.28 -3.89 15.10
C MET A 173 -0.78 -3.57 15.04
N CYS A 174 -0.40 -2.36 14.64
CA CYS A 174 1.00 -1.93 14.60
C CYS A 174 1.69 -2.01 15.98
N GLU A 175 1.00 -1.56 17.04
CA GLU A 175 1.52 -1.62 18.41
C GLU A 175 1.78 -3.05 18.88
N ARG A 176 0.94 -4.00 18.46
CA ARG A 176 1.04 -5.41 18.86
C ARG A 176 2.10 -6.19 18.08
N THR A 177 2.28 -5.87 16.79
CA THR A 177 3.09 -6.67 15.85
C THR A 177 4.41 -6.00 15.48
N GLY A 178 4.54 -4.69 15.71
CA GLY A 178 5.67 -3.92 15.21
C GLY A 178 5.62 -3.66 13.70
N ALA A 179 4.52 -3.96 13.01
CA ALA A 179 4.29 -3.59 11.63
C ALA A 179 4.18 -2.07 11.47
N GLY A 180 4.42 -1.57 10.25
CA GLY A 180 4.18 -0.17 9.89
C GLY A 180 2.83 0.01 9.20
N LEU A 181 2.44 1.27 9.02
CA LEU A 181 1.32 1.64 8.15
C LEU A 181 1.85 2.12 6.79
N LEU A 182 1.28 1.59 5.73
CA LEU A 182 1.18 2.24 4.45
C LEU A 182 -0.15 3.00 4.47
N LEU A 183 -0.09 4.32 4.29
CA LEU A 183 -1.26 5.17 4.38
C LEU A 183 -1.66 5.62 2.97
N ASP A 184 -2.69 4.99 2.42
CA ASP A 184 -3.29 5.45 1.18
C ASP A 184 -4.26 6.60 1.45
N ILE A 185 -3.89 7.79 0.96
CA ILE A 185 -4.65 9.03 1.14
C ILE A 185 -5.89 9.06 0.25
N ASN A 186 -5.83 8.41 -0.94
CA ASN A 186 -6.98 8.30 -1.82
C ASN A 186 -8.07 7.42 -1.20
N ASN A 187 -7.71 6.29 -0.58
CA ASN A 187 -8.65 5.39 0.10
C ASN A 187 -9.39 6.10 1.25
N ILE A 188 -8.69 6.90 2.03
CA ILE A 188 -9.33 7.72 3.07
C ILE A 188 -10.32 8.71 2.43
N TYR A 189 -9.91 9.37 1.34
CA TYR A 189 -10.76 10.33 0.64
C TYR A 189 -11.99 9.68 0.01
N VAL A 190 -11.82 8.54 -0.68
CA VAL A 190 -12.91 7.73 -1.26
C VAL A 190 -13.91 7.33 -0.18
N ASN A 191 -13.43 6.86 0.97
CA ASN A 191 -14.28 6.50 2.12
C ASN A 191 -15.07 7.71 2.64
N ALA A 192 -14.46 8.89 2.77
CA ALA A 192 -15.14 10.10 3.21
C ALA A 192 -16.23 10.56 2.23
N VAL A 193 -15.94 10.52 0.94
CA VAL A 193 -16.93 10.84 -0.12
C VAL A 193 -18.11 9.87 -0.07
N ASN A 194 -17.85 8.58 0.00
CA ASN A 194 -18.90 7.54 -0.04
C ASN A 194 -19.75 7.50 1.23
N ARG A 195 -19.23 7.97 2.35
CA ARG A 195 -19.99 8.17 3.61
C ARG A 195 -20.84 9.44 3.60
N ASN A 196 -20.83 10.19 2.49
CA ASN A 196 -21.54 11.47 2.34
C ASN A 196 -21.17 12.49 3.42
N GLU A 197 -19.88 12.54 3.79
CA GLU A 197 -19.39 13.55 4.71
C GLU A 197 -19.65 14.95 4.13
N SER A 198 -20.12 15.88 4.95
CA SER A 198 -20.43 17.24 4.51
C SER A 198 -19.20 18.00 3.98
N SER A 199 -18.03 17.65 4.47
CA SER A 199 -16.73 18.09 3.98
C SER A 199 -15.75 16.90 3.99
N PRO A 200 -15.60 16.16 2.88
CA PRO A 200 -14.70 15.01 2.82
C PRO A 200 -13.26 15.35 3.22
N LEU A 201 -12.75 16.51 2.79
CA LEU A 201 -11.39 16.92 3.16
C LEU A 201 -11.23 17.14 4.67
N THR A 202 -12.21 17.76 5.34
CA THR A 202 -12.19 17.95 6.80
C THR A 202 -12.25 16.60 7.52
N ALA A 203 -13.03 15.63 7.01
CA ALA A 203 -13.09 14.29 7.57
C ALA A 203 -11.72 13.56 7.43
N VAL A 204 -11.07 13.69 6.28
CA VAL A 204 -9.71 13.16 6.05
C VAL A 204 -8.72 13.79 7.05
N GLN A 205 -8.73 15.12 7.21
CA GLN A 205 -7.85 15.83 8.16
C GLN A 205 -8.05 15.32 9.60
N ALA A 206 -9.31 15.16 10.04
CA ALA A 206 -9.61 14.64 11.37
C ALA A 206 -9.12 13.18 11.58
N ILE A 207 -9.08 12.38 10.53
CA ILE A 207 -8.48 11.04 10.56
C ILE A 207 -6.96 11.17 10.72
N LEU A 208 -6.31 12.01 9.90
CA LEU A 208 -4.86 12.21 9.93
C LEU A 208 -4.37 12.72 11.28
N ASP A 209 -5.11 13.64 11.92
CA ASP A 209 -4.82 14.14 13.28
C ASP A 209 -4.82 13.04 14.34
N GLY A 210 -5.59 11.97 14.13
CA GLY A 210 -5.68 10.83 15.04
C GLY A 210 -4.60 9.77 14.83
N ILE A 211 -3.78 9.89 13.79
CA ILE A 211 -2.76 8.89 13.47
C ILE A 211 -1.44 9.20 14.17
N THR A 212 -0.88 8.20 14.83
CA THR A 212 0.46 8.28 15.41
C THR A 212 1.52 8.26 14.31
N GLY A 213 2.05 9.40 13.95
CA GLY A 213 2.90 9.60 12.77
C GLY A 213 4.11 8.68 12.65
N LYS A 214 4.67 8.21 13.78
CA LYS A 214 5.80 7.24 13.75
C LYS A 214 5.43 5.87 13.21
N LEU A 215 4.14 5.51 13.17
CA LEU A 215 3.67 4.23 12.62
C LEU A 215 3.60 4.27 11.10
N VAL A 216 3.41 5.45 10.50
CA VAL A 216 3.35 5.62 9.05
C VAL A 216 4.75 5.55 8.46
N GLN A 217 4.95 4.64 7.52
CA GLN A 217 6.23 4.39 6.87
C GLN A 217 6.21 4.70 5.37
N GLU A 218 5.02 4.79 4.78
CA GLU A 218 4.81 5.06 3.36
C GLU A 218 3.46 5.76 3.14
N PHE A 219 3.37 6.58 2.09
CA PHE A 219 2.13 7.13 1.56
C PHE A 219 1.86 6.61 0.15
N HIS A 220 0.61 6.26 -0.14
CA HIS A 220 0.11 6.09 -1.50
C HIS A 220 -0.79 7.25 -1.89
N LEU A 221 -0.65 7.67 -3.16
CA LEU A 221 -1.45 8.70 -3.81
C LEU A 221 -1.99 8.12 -5.11
N ALA A 222 -3.30 8.20 -5.28
CA ALA A 222 -3.98 7.72 -6.47
C ALA A 222 -5.13 8.65 -6.87
N GLY A 223 -5.70 8.41 -8.03
CA GLY A 223 -6.91 9.05 -8.49
C GLY A 223 -7.96 8.04 -8.92
N SER A 224 -9.21 8.35 -8.66
CA SER A 224 -10.35 7.51 -9.03
C SER A 224 -11.00 8.00 -10.31
N SER A 225 -11.45 7.08 -11.16
CA SER A 225 -12.12 7.40 -12.40
C SER A 225 -13.42 8.19 -12.17
N PRO A 226 -13.72 9.19 -13.03
CA PRO A 226 -14.95 9.95 -12.93
C PRO A 226 -16.20 9.05 -13.03
N ARG A 227 -17.16 9.29 -12.14
CA ARG A 227 -18.40 8.51 -12.10
C ARG A 227 -19.63 9.36 -12.36
N GLN A 228 -20.74 8.68 -12.69
CA GLN A 228 -22.03 9.34 -12.82
C GLN A 228 -22.44 9.98 -11.49
N LYS A 229 -23.10 11.14 -11.56
CA LYS A 229 -23.58 11.86 -10.37
C LYS A 229 -24.48 10.96 -9.51
N GLY A 230 -24.13 10.83 -8.23
CA GLY A 230 -24.86 10.00 -7.25
C GLY A 230 -24.45 8.54 -7.21
N ALA A 231 -23.47 8.09 -8.03
CA ALA A 231 -22.84 6.80 -7.88
C ALA A 231 -21.72 6.84 -6.81
N LEU A 232 -21.40 5.69 -6.22
CA LEU A 232 -20.23 5.56 -5.36
C LEU A 232 -18.96 5.89 -6.14
N LEU A 233 -18.04 6.60 -5.49
CA LEU A 233 -16.69 6.75 -5.99
C LEU A 233 -15.99 5.41 -5.78
N VAL A 234 -15.45 4.83 -6.85
CA VAL A 234 -14.72 3.56 -6.76
C VAL A 234 -13.24 3.85 -6.81
N ASP A 235 -12.54 3.19 -5.94
CA ASP A 235 -11.11 3.18 -5.84
C ASP A 235 -10.55 2.24 -6.92
N ASP A 236 -10.31 2.78 -8.10
CA ASP A 236 -9.82 2.04 -9.26
C ASP A 236 -8.43 2.49 -9.72
N HIS A 237 -7.85 3.46 -9.03
CA HIS A 237 -6.55 4.05 -9.34
C HIS A 237 -6.37 4.31 -10.85
N GLY A 238 -7.43 4.87 -11.48
CA GLY A 238 -7.55 4.99 -12.93
C GLY A 238 -7.47 6.42 -13.47
N ALA A 239 -7.08 7.40 -12.66
CA ALA A 239 -7.03 8.80 -13.04
C ALA A 239 -5.86 9.53 -12.37
N GLU A 240 -5.58 10.76 -12.80
CA GLU A 240 -4.66 11.65 -12.10
C GLU A 240 -5.10 11.89 -10.66
N VAL A 241 -4.13 12.06 -9.77
CA VAL A 241 -4.39 12.42 -8.36
C VAL A 241 -5.18 13.73 -8.31
N PRO A 242 -6.40 13.74 -7.79
CA PRO A 242 -7.23 14.93 -7.79
C PRO A 242 -6.74 15.95 -6.75
N GLU A 243 -7.04 17.24 -6.98
CA GLU A 243 -6.59 18.30 -6.08
C GLU A 243 -7.06 18.13 -4.62
N ALA A 244 -8.18 17.45 -4.40
CA ALA A 244 -8.62 17.12 -3.04
C ALA A 244 -7.66 16.16 -2.32
N VAL A 245 -7.15 15.15 -3.03
CA VAL A 245 -6.15 14.20 -2.50
C VAL A 245 -4.81 14.91 -2.32
N TRP A 246 -4.39 15.80 -3.26
CA TRP A 246 -3.21 16.64 -3.06
C TRP A 246 -3.29 17.53 -1.82
N LYS A 247 -4.45 18.14 -1.56
CA LYS A 247 -4.67 18.90 -0.32
C LYS A 247 -4.57 18.04 0.94
N ALA A 248 -5.13 16.83 0.89
CA ALA A 248 -5.02 15.87 1.98
C ALA A 248 -3.56 15.42 2.19
N TYR A 249 -2.82 15.18 1.12
CA TYR A 249 -1.40 14.82 1.18
C TYR A 249 -0.54 15.93 1.79
N ARG A 250 -0.70 17.17 1.34
CA ARG A 250 -0.03 18.35 1.99
C ARG A 250 -0.29 18.40 3.49
N TYR A 251 -1.54 18.15 3.88
CA TYR A 251 -1.90 18.07 5.29
C TYR A 251 -1.22 16.91 5.99
N ALA A 252 -1.22 15.73 5.37
CA ALA A 252 -0.58 14.53 5.92
C ALA A 252 0.93 14.74 6.17
N ILE A 253 1.67 15.25 5.18
CA ILE A 253 3.12 15.49 5.35
C ILE A 253 3.43 16.60 6.37
N SER A 254 2.55 17.60 6.52
CA SER A 254 2.71 18.65 7.53
C SER A 254 2.43 18.13 8.96
N THR A 255 1.54 17.15 9.14
CA THR A 255 1.12 16.65 10.45
C THR A 255 1.92 15.42 10.87
N ILE A 256 2.12 14.48 9.95
CA ILE A 256 2.80 13.19 10.18
C ILE A 256 4.30 13.30 9.89
N GLY A 257 4.67 14.21 9.00
CA GLY A 257 6.02 14.35 8.44
C GLY A 257 6.17 13.58 7.12
N VAL A 258 7.19 13.94 6.36
CA VAL A 258 7.53 13.32 5.07
C VAL A 258 7.83 11.82 5.23
N ARG A 259 7.34 11.02 4.30
CA ARG A 259 7.58 9.57 4.16
C ARG A 259 7.79 9.24 2.69
N PRO A 260 8.42 8.08 2.36
CA PRO A 260 8.37 7.55 1.01
C PRO A 260 6.96 7.62 0.47
N THR A 261 6.80 8.14 -0.74
CA THR A 261 5.47 8.38 -1.34
C THR A 261 5.42 7.76 -2.72
N LEU A 262 4.44 6.92 -2.94
CA LEU A 262 4.17 6.29 -4.22
C LEU A 262 3.01 7.02 -4.92
N VAL A 263 3.15 7.28 -6.21
CA VAL A 263 2.01 7.55 -7.09
C VAL A 263 1.60 6.23 -7.72
N GLU A 264 0.42 5.77 -7.36
CA GLU A 264 -0.15 4.52 -7.83
C GLU A 264 -1.14 4.76 -8.96
N TRP A 265 -1.05 3.91 -10.00
CA TRP A 265 -1.97 3.95 -11.13
C TRP A 265 -2.13 2.54 -11.69
N ASP A 266 -3.34 1.96 -11.57
CA ASP A 266 -3.59 0.53 -11.82
C ASP A 266 -4.46 0.25 -13.04
N THR A 267 -5.42 1.13 -13.28
CA THR A 267 -6.34 1.02 -14.42
C THR A 267 -6.20 2.22 -15.33
N GLN A 268 -6.67 2.13 -16.58
CA GLN A 268 -6.57 3.24 -17.55
C GLN A 268 -5.16 3.88 -17.57
N LEU A 269 -4.12 3.03 -17.52
CA LEU A 269 -2.73 3.44 -17.36
C LEU A 269 -2.37 4.61 -18.30
N PRO A 270 -1.75 5.68 -17.80
CA PRO A 270 -1.36 6.85 -18.59
C PRO A 270 -0.15 6.58 -19.47
N VAL A 271 0.25 7.54 -20.27
CA VAL A 271 1.61 7.58 -20.85
C VAL A 271 2.62 7.91 -19.74
N CYS A 272 3.86 7.47 -19.93
CA CYS A 272 4.95 7.60 -18.95
C CYS A 272 5.13 9.05 -18.45
N GLU A 273 5.02 10.04 -19.35
CA GLU A 273 5.14 11.45 -19.01
C GLU A 273 4.16 11.90 -17.94
N VAL A 274 2.89 11.53 -18.08
CA VAL A 274 1.83 11.91 -17.13
C VAL A 274 2.08 11.28 -15.77
N LEU A 275 2.51 10.00 -15.73
CA LEU A 275 2.85 9.33 -14.47
C LEU A 275 4.02 10.04 -13.76
N LEU A 276 5.08 10.36 -14.51
CA LEU A 276 6.25 11.06 -13.97
C LEU A 276 5.94 12.49 -13.53
N ASP A 277 5.02 13.19 -14.20
CA ASP A 277 4.57 14.52 -13.78
C ASP A 277 3.86 14.48 -12.42
N GLN A 278 3.06 13.44 -12.15
CA GLN A 278 2.44 13.24 -10.83
C GLN A 278 3.52 12.94 -9.76
N ALA A 279 4.51 12.12 -10.07
CA ALA A 279 5.62 11.85 -9.15
C ALA A 279 6.45 13.11 -8.85
N ASN A 280 6.78 13.90 -9.87
CA ASN A 280 7.47 15.18 -9.69
C ASN A 280 6.68 16.15 -8.81
N LYS A 281 5.34 16.17 -8.95
CA LYS A 281 4.48 16.97 -8.09
C LYS A 281 4.56 16.51 -6.64
N ALA A 282 4.56 15.20 -6.37
CA ALA A 282 4.72 14.68 -5.01
C ALA A 282 6.07 15.12 -4.40
N GLY A 283 7.17 15.05 -5.16
CA GLY A 283 8.48 15.54 -4.73
C GLY A 283 8.48 17.05 -4.40
N THR A 284 7.85 17.85 -5.26
CA THR A 284 7.72 19.30 -5.01
C THR A 284 6.95 19.62 -3.72
N GLU A 285 5.87 18.89 -3.45
CA GLU A 285 5.10 19.06 -2.21
C GLU A 285 5.92 18.68 -0.96
N MET A 286 6.76 17.63 -1.05
CA MET A 286 7.68 17.25 0.03
C MET A 286 8.74 18.32 0.29
N GLU A 287 9.36 18.87 -0.77
CA GLU A 287 10.35 19.92 -0.65
C GLU A 287 9.77 21.17 0.03
N MET A 288 8.57 21.58 -0.36
CA MET A 288 7.86 22.71 0.26
C MET A 288 7.55 22.50 1.73
N CYS A 289 7.36 21.26 2.17
CA CYS A 289 7.09 20.95 3.57
C CYS A 289 8.37 20.96 4.44
N ASN A 290 9.53 20.67 3.85
CA ASN A 290 10.82 20.61 4.54
C ASN A 290 11.55 21.96 4.61
N GLY A 291 11.12 22.98 3.85
CA GLY A 291 11.70 24.34 3.80
C GLY A 291 10.95 25.31 4.70
#